data_66088c8e15304b12f2f464f4cce08584
#
_entry.id   66088c8e15304b12f2f464f4cce08584
#
_cell.length_a   1.000
_cell.length_b   1.000
_cell.length_c   1.000
_cell.angle_alpha   90.00
_cell.angle_beta   90.00
_cell.angle_gamma   90.00
#
_symmetry.space_group_name_H-M   'P 1'
#
loop_
_entity.id
_entity.type
_entity.pdbx_description
1 polymer ?
#
loop_
_entity_poly.entity_id
_entity_poly.type
_entity_poly.pdbx_seq_one_letter_code
_entity_poly.pdbx_strand_id
1 'polypeptide(L)'
;MEIAFFFYRSKMKEIFKPFEKVGRNSQLLIVASWVIAVLAFWFISSMGERHLFPSPKQVLTGFTELYNEGLVVHIGSSLWLCLVAIIIAVTISLILTYLSTIPLVTPIANALSKLRYLPLTGITFYLAILISDARTMQVWVLVVFMSTYLTTSLLSMVSAIAQEEFDHARSLQCNRWEVLWEVVVKGRIDYVIEVIRQNLAIVWMMLVTVESILVAAGGLGFLIKNSDKFMNHGRIIALQIVILVVGLSIDFILNYLRKTFFRYSKI
;
A
#
# COMPACT_ATOMS: atom_id res chain seq x y z
N MET A 1 -26.57 -8.96 -42.06
CA MET A 1 -26.74 -8.26 -40.77
C MET A 1 -26.99 -9.21 -39.60
N GLU A 2 -27.74 -10.29 -39.75
CA GLU A 2 -28.03 -11.29 -38.70
C GLU A 2 -26.79 -12.08 -38.17
N ILE A 3 -25.85 -12.41 -39.01
CA ILE A 3 -24.64 -13.19 -38.62
C ILE A 3 -23.76 -12.38 -37.71
N ALA A 4 -23.60 -11.09 -37.92
CA ALA A 4 -22.85 -10.19 -37.05
C ALA A 4 -23.52 -10.03 -35.67
N PHE A 5 -24.84 -10.01 -35.63
CA PHE A 5 -25.62 -9.92 -34.39
C PHE A 5 -25.56 -11.22 -33.57
N PHE A 6 -25.52 -12.36 -34.23
CA PHE A 6 -25.34 -13.69 -33.60
C PHE A 6 -23.95 -13.85 -33.01
N PHE A 7 -22.90 -13.40 -33.71
CA PHE A 7 -21.51 -13.39 -33.21
C PHE A 7 -21.33 -12.44 -32.01
N TYR A 8 -21.99 -11.28 -32.02
CA TYR A 8 -21.95 -10.32 -30.90
C TYR A 8 -22.66 -10.87 -29.67
N ARG A 9 -23.81 -11.56 -29.87
CA ARG A 9 -24.60 -12.19 -28.80
C ARG A 9 -23.89 -13.41 -28.19
N SER A 10 -23.11 -14.16 -28.99
CA SER A 10 -22.27 -15.26 -28.53
C SER A 10 -21.11 -14.75 -27.64
N LYS A 11 -20.41 -13.71 -28.08
CA LYS A 11 -19.33 -13.08 -27.32
C LYS A 11 -19.81 -12.43 -26.02
N MET A 12 -21.01 -11.88 -25.99
CA MET A 12 -21.59 -11.34 -24.75
C MET A 12 -21.87 -12.41 -23.70
N LYS A 13 -22.25 -13.63 -24.11
CA LYS A 13 -22.45 -14.76 -23.20
C LYS A 13 -21.15 -15.26 -22.57
N GLU A 14 -20.02 -15.10 -23.24
CA GLU A 14 -18.69 -15.46 -22.73
C GLU A 14 -18.22 -14.56 -21.59
N ILE A 15 -18.66 -13.29 -21.59
CA ILE A 15 -18.33 -12.31 -20.52
C ILE A 15 -18.88 -12.72 -19.15
N PHE A 16 -19.97 -13.50 -19.12
CA PHE A 16 -20.61 -13.98 -17.89
C PHE A 16 -20.17 -15.37 -17.46
N LYS A 17 -19.27 -16.02 -18.22
CA LYS A 17 -18.75 -17.33 -17.83
C LYS A 17 -17.50 -17.19 -16.97
N PRO A 18 -17.42 -17.84 -15.78
CA PRO A 18 -16.24 -17.81 -14.95
C PRO A 18 -15.06 -18.50 -15.66
N PHE A 19 -13.85 -17.98 -15.43
CA PHE A 19 -12.57 -18.48 -15.96
C PHE A 19 -12.34 -18.34 -17.48
N GLU A 20 -13.23 -17.71 -18.22
CA GLU A 20 -13.06 -17.51 -19.65
C GLU A 20 -12.16 -16.27 -19.92
N LYS A 21 -11.18 -16.42 -20.82
CA LYS A 21 -10.28 -15.31 -21.19
C LYS A 21 -10.99 -14.40 -22.20
N VAL A 22 -11.35 -13.22 -21.77
CA VAL A 22 -11.95 -12.20 -22.61
C VAL A 22 -10.87 -11.50 -23.44
N GLY A 23 -11.12 -11.27 -24.73
CA GLY A 23 -10.19 -10.59 -25.63
C GLY A 23 -9.90 -9.15 -25.15
N ARG A 24 -8.67 -8.66 -25.44
CA ARG A 24 -8.18 -7.35 -24.99
C ARG A 24 -9.14 -6.18 -25.29
N ASN A 25 -9.77 -6.17 -26.47
CA ASN A 25 -10.73 -5.12 -26.84
C ASN A 25 -12.02 -5.20 -26.01
N SER A 26 -12.50 -6.40 -25.71
CA SER A 26 -13.67 -6.58 -24.84
C SER A 26 -13.37 -6.22 -23.39
N GLN A 27 -12.15 -6.48 -22.89
CA GLN A 27 -11.70 -6.02 -21.57
C GLN A 27 -11.71 -4.49 -21.50
N LEU A 28 -11.19 -3.80 -22.51
CA LEU A 28 -11.20 -2.35 -22.57
C LEU A 28 -12.63 -1.79 -22.56
N LEU A 29 -13.56 -2.40 -23.31
CA LEU A 29 -14.97 -1.99 -23.31
C LEU A 29 -15.64 -2.20 -21.95
N ILE A 30 -15.35 -3.31 -21.27
CA ILE A 30 -15.86 -3.57 -19.92
C ILE A 30 -15.34 -2.52 -18.94
N VAL A 31 -14.03 -2.25 -18.94
CA VAL A 31 -13.43 -1.23 -18.08
C VAL A 31 -14.02 0.15 -18.38
N ALA A 32 -14.13 0.53 -19.66
CA ALA A 32 -14.72 1.80 -20.07
C ALA A 32 -16.19 1.91 -19.63
N SER A 33 -16.98 0.84 -19.74
CA SER A 33 -18.40 0.86 -19.28
C SER A 33 -18.52 1.05 -17.78
N TRP A 34 -17.65 0.43 -16.98
CA TRP A 34 -17.60 0.65 -15.52
C TRP A 34 -17.18 2.08 -15.16
N VAL A 35 -16.15 2.61 -15.83
CA VAL A 35 -15.72 4.01 -15.63
C VAL A 35 -16.84 4.97 -15.96
N ILE A 36 -17.52 4.78 -17.10
CA ILE A 36 -18.68 5.63 -17.50
C ILE A 36 -19.80 5.50 -16.47
N ALA A 37 -20.12 4.30 -16.00
CA ALA A 37 -21.17 4.08 -15.01
C ALA A 37 -20.85 4.80 -13.68
N VAL A 38 -19.60 4.74 -13.20
CA VAL A 38 -19.15 5.43 -11.98
C VAL A 38 -19.23 6.95 -12.16
N LEU A 39 -18.76 7.48 -13.30
CA LEU A 39 -18.82 8.91 -13.60
C LEU A 39 -20.26 9.41 -13.73
N ALA A 40 -21.13 8.64 -14.38
CA ALA A 40 -22.55 8.96 -14.48
C ALA A 40 -23.23 8.96 -13.11
N PHE A 41 -22.96 7.95 -12.29
CA PHE A 41 -23.45 7.89 -10.91
C PHE A 41 -23.01 9.11 -10.09
N TRP A 42 -21.71 9.47 -10.18
CA TRP A 42 -21.19 10.66 -9.51
C TRP A 42 -21.90 11.93 -9.99
N PHE A 43 -22.02 12.11 -11.31
CA PHE A 43 -22.67 13.28 -11.90
C PHE A 43 -24.13 13.40 -11.46
N ILE A 44 -24.91 12.31 -11.51
CA ILE A 44 -26.31 12.26 -11.07
C ILE A 44 -26.39 12.57 -9.56
N SER A 45 -25.53 11.99 -8.75
CA SER A 45 -25.52 12.21 -7.29
C SER A 45 -25.11 13.65 -6.92
N SER A 46 -24.38 14.36 -7.78
CA SER A 46 -24.00 15.75 -7.56
C SER A 46 -25.10 16.75 -7.98
N MET A 47 -26.16 16.32 -8.71
CA MET A 47 -27.26 17.17 -9.15
C MET A 47 -28.41 17.27 -8.14
N GLY A 48 -28.42 16.46 -7.07
CA GLY A 48 -29.46 16.46 -6.05
C GLY A 48 -29.46 17.73 -5.19
N GLU A 49 -30.65 18.14 -4.69
CA GLU A 49 -30.78 19.31 -3.79
C GLU A 49 -29.97 19.23 -2.50
N ARG A 50 -29.66 18.02 -2.03
CA ARG A 50 -28.71 17.77 -0.95
C ARG A 50 -27.36 17.44 -1.56
N HIS A 51 -26.50 18.43 -1.77
CA HIS A 51 -25.13 18.28 -2.31
C HIS A 51 -24.24 17.40 -1.41
N LEU A 52 -24.60 16.11 -1.26
CA LEU A 52 -23.81 15.14 -0.49
C LEU A 52 -22.46 14.87 -1.14
N PHE A 53 -22.41 14.94 -2.49
CA PHE A 53 -21.18 14.81 -3.25
C PHE A 53 -20.86 16.12 -3.96
N PRO A 54 -19.59 16.60 -3.88
CA PRO A 54 -19.20 17.81 -4.60
C PRO A 54 -19.27 17.60 -6.11
N SER A 55 -19.68 18.65 -6.80
CA SER A 55 -19.71 18.63 -8.26
C SER A 55 -18.29 18.53 -8.85
N PRO A 56 -18.14 17.98 -10.07
CA PRO A 56 -16.85 17.94 -10.76
C PRO A 56 -16.15 19.30 -10.85
N LYS A 57 -16.93 20.38 -10.99
CA LYS A 57 -16.41 21.75 -11.01
C LYS A 57 -15.77 22.13 -9.66
N GLN A 58 -16.43 21.81 -8.55
CA GLN A 58 -15.89 22.06 -7.20
C GLN A 58 -14.60 21.28 -6.93
N VAL A 59 -14.48 20.05 -7.47
CA VAL A 59 -13.26 19.26 -7.36
C VAL A 59 -12.12 19.90 -8.16
N LEU A 60 -12.39 20.37 -9.39
CA LEU A 60 -11.40 21.08 -10.20
C LEU A 60 -10.94 22.38 -9.53
N THR A 61 -11.87 23.14 -8.96
CA THR A 61 -11.52 24.34 -8.16
C THR A 61 -10.67 23.95 -6.95
N GLY A 62 -11.01 22.85 -6.28
CA GLY A 62 -10.23 22.31 -5.17
C GLY A 62 -8.78 21.97 -5.54
N PHE A 63 -8.53 21.43 -6.76
CA PHE A 63 -7.16 21.21 -7.23
C PHE A 63 -6.38 22.51 -7.40
N THR A 64 -6.98 23.56 -7.98
CA THR A 64 -6.30 24.85 -8.15
C THR A 64 -6.00 25.53 -6.82
N GLU A 65 -6.91 25.46 -5.86
CA GLU A 65 -6.71 25.97 -4.51
C GLU A 65 -5.55 25.24 -3.81
N LEU A 66 -5.57 23.90 -3.83
CA LEU A 66 -4.53 23.08 -3.22
C LEU A 66 -3.15 23.33 -3.86
N TYR A 67 -3.10 23.50 -5.18
CA TYR A 67 -1.85 23.81 -5.87
C TYR A 67 -1.24 25.14 -5.38
N ASN A 68 -2.08 26.16 -5.24
CA ASN A 68 -1.67 27.48 -4.74
C ASN A 68 -1.25 27.46 -3.25
N GLU A 69 -1.80 26.53 -2.47
CA GLU A 69 -1.41 26.32 -1.06
C GLU A 69 -0.14 25.46 -0.89
N GLY A 70 0.51 25.07 -1.97
CA GLY A 70 1.76 24.32 -1.92
C GLY A 70 1.59 22.80 -1.86
N LEU A 71 0.58 22.24 -2.50
CA LEU A 71 0.32 20.79 -2.59
C LEU A 71 1.59 19.98 -2.89
N VAL A 72 2.44 20.46 -3.81
CA VAL A 72 3.67 19.78 -4.22
C VAL A 72 4.64 19.62 -3.04
N VAL A 73 4.76 20.64 -2.20
CA VAL A 73 5.60 20.61 -0.99
C VAL A 73 5.09 19.56 0.00
N HIS A 74 3.76 19.49 0.19
CA HIS A 74 3.12 18.49 1.06
C HIS A 74 3.28 17.07 0.52
N ILE A 75 3.18 16.85 -0.81
CA ILE A 75 3.47 15.56 -1.43
C ILE A 75 4.92 15.15 -1.16
N GLY A 76 5.88 16.05 -1.40
CA GLY A 76 7.29 15.80 -1.13
C GLY A 76 7.57 15.46 0.34
N SER A 77 6.93 16.19 1.25
CA SER A 77 7.02 15.95 2.70
C SER A 77 6.49 14.57 3.09
N SER A 78 5.32 14.16 2.56
CA SER A 78 4.73 12.84 2.81
C SER A 78 5.57 11.71 2.19
N LEU A 79 6.11 11.90 0.98
CA LEU A 79 7.00 10.93 0.34
C LEU A 79 8.29 10.73 1.12
N TRP A 80 8.90 11.83 1.62
CA TRP A 80 10.09 11.75 2.46
C TRP A 80 9.82 11.00 3.77
N LEU A 81 8.70 11.32 4.43
CA LEU A 81 8.26 10.61 5.63
C LEU A 81 8.09 9.10 5.37
N CYS A 82 7.43 8.77 4.27
CA CYS A 82 7.22 7.38 3.84
C CYS A 82 8.57 6.66 3.64
N LEU A 83 9.50 7.27 2.94
CA LEU A 83 10.80 6.70 2.63
C LEU A 83 11.63 6.42 3.90
N VAL A 84 11.69 7.39 4.81
CA VAL A 84 12.42 7.22 6.09
C VAL A 84 11.78 6.11 6.92
N ALA A 85 10.45 6.14 7.07
CA ALA A 85 9.74 5.13 7.85
C ALA A 85 9.90 3.71 7.26
N ILE A 86 9.85 3.56 5.93
CA ILE A 86 10.05 2.28 5.24
C ILE A 86 11.45 1.72 5.51
N ILE A 87 12.49 2.52 5.33
CA ILE A 87 13.87 2.05 5.54
C ILE A 87 14.06 1.50 6.95
N ILE A 88 13.61 2.23 7.95
CA ILE A 88 13.74 1.82 9.35
C ILE A 88 12.90 0.56 9.62
N ALA A 89 11.62 0.56 9.20
CA ALA A 89 10.71 -0.56 9.46
C ALA A 89 11.15 -1.85 8.75
N VAL A 90 11.61 -1.77 7.50
CA VAL A 90 12.14 -2.92 6.74
C VAL A 90 13.38 -3.47 7.44
N THR A 91 14.30 -2.61 7.87
CA THR A 91 15.51 -3.04 8.59
C THR A 91 15.16 -3.79 9.87
N ILE A 92 14.28 -3.22 10.71
CA ILE A 92 13.83 -3.87 11.95
C ILE A 92 13.14 -5.20 11.64
N SER A 93 12.22 -5.22 10.67
CA SER A 93 11.44 -6.42 10.34
C SER A 93 12.29 -7.54 9.77
N LEU A 94 13.29 -7.24 8.93
CA LEU A 94 14.22 -8.23 8.38
C LEU A 94 15.10 -8.83 9.49
N ILE A 95 15.68 -7.97 10.33
CA ILE A 95 16.51 -8.43 11.47
C ILE A 95 15.69 -9.35 12.37
N LEU A 96 14.48 -8.95 12.78
CA LEU A 96 13.63 -9.76 13.63
C LEU A 96 13.20 -11.06 12.97
N THR A 97 12.85 -11.03 11.68
CA THR A 97 12.43 -12.22 10.95
C THR A 97 13.57 -13.21 10.78
N TYR A 98 14.78 -12.77 10.42
CA TYR A 98 15.92 -13.68 10.26
C TYR A 98 16.40 -14.21 11.62
N LEU A 99 16.41 -13.38 12.65
CA LEU A 99 16.74 -13.83 14.00
C LEU A 99 15.65 -14.69 14.63
N SER A 100 14.41 -14.66 14.13
CA SER A 100 13.32 -15.51 14.64
C SER A 100 13.55 -17.01 14.38
N THR A 101 14.50 -17.37 13.52
CA THR A 101 14.96 -18.75 13.36
C THR A 101 15.72 -19.25 14.62
N ILE A 102 16.15 -18.34 15.49
CA ILE A 102 16.74 -18.66 16.80
C ILE A 102 15.61 -18.80 17.82
N PRO A 103 15.51 -19.94 18.56
CA PRO A 103 14.40 -20.19 19.50
C PRO A 103 14.20 -19.08 20.56
N LEU A 104 15.25 -18.38 20.94
CA LEU A 104 15.18 -17.26 21.90
C LEU A 104 14.43 -16.05 21.34
N VAL A 105 14.56 -15.77 20.05
CA VAL A 105 13.97 -14.58 19.40
C VAL A 105 12.58 -14.86 18.83
N THR A 106 12.26 -16.11 18.55
CA THR A 106 10.95 -16.52 18.00
C THR A 106 9.75 -15.93 18.78
N PRO A 107 9.69 -15.98 20.12
CA PRO A 107 8.58 -15.40 20.87
C PRO A 107 8.44 -13.88 20.68
N ILE A 108 9.57 -13.16 20.58
CA ILE A 108 9.62 -11.71 20.40
C ILE A 108 9.04 -11.33 19.02
N ALA A 109 9.50 -12.01 17.96
CA ALA A 109 9.00 -11.79 16.61
C ALA A 109 7.49 -12.08 16.50
N ASN A 110 7.03 -13.16 17.11
CA ASN A 110 5.62 -13.53 17.18
C ASN A 110 4.80 -12.52 18.00
N ALA A 111 5.34 -12.00 19.10
CA ALA A 111 4.67 -10.95 19.88
C ALA A 111 4.54 -9.67 19.07
N LEU A 112 5.61 -9.21 18.41
CA LEU A 112 5.58 -8.03 17.53
C LEU A 112 4.54 -8.20 16.41
N SER A 113 4.48 -9.36 15.76
CA SER A 113 3.51 -9.62 14.70
C SER A 113 2.06 -9.50 15.19
N LYS A 114 1.78 -9.79 16.46
CA LYS A 114 0.45 -9.66 17.07
C LYS A 114 0.09 -8.23 17.44
N LEU A 115 1.05 -7.32 17.57
CA LEU A 115 0.78 -5.90 17.84
C LEU A 115 0.02 -5.20 16.70
N ARG A 116 -0.07 -5.80 15.52
CA ARG A 116 -0.93 -5.31 14.43
C ARG A 116 -2.41 -5.22 14.78
N TYR A 117 -2.86 -5.92 15.84
CA TYR A 117 -4.24 -5.83 16.32
C TYR A 117 -4.49 -4.60 17.20
N LEU A 118 -3.43 -3.88 17.61
CA LEU A 118 -3.59 -2.65 18.37
C LEU A 118 -4.02 -1.50 17.44
N PRO A 119 -4.97 -0.67 17.88
CA PRO A 119 -5.38 0.49 17.12
C PRO A 119 -4.26 1.54 17.06
N LEU A 120 -4.11 2.15 15.89
CA LEU A 120 -3.10 3.20 15.64
C LEU A 120 -3.18 4.34 16.68
N THR A 121 -4.40 4.75 17.05
CA THR A 121 -4.64 5.80 18.03
C THR A 121 -4.06 5.49 19.41
N GLY A 122 -4.09 4.23 19.84
CA GLY A 122 -3.47 3.80 21.10
C GLY A 122 -1.95 3.94 21.06
N ILE A 123 -1.32 3.53 19.97
CA ILE A 123 0.14 3.63 19.78
C ILE A 123 0.57 5.10 19.76
N THR A 124 -0.17 5.96 19.04
CA THR A 124 0.14 7.40 18.99
C THR A 124 0.11 8.06 20.36
N PHE A 125 -0.82 7.64 21.22
CA PHE A 125 -0.91 8.17 22.58
C PHE A 125 0.35 7.85 23.42
N TYR A 126 0.81 6.61 23.39
CA TYR A 126 2.03 6.22 24.13
C TYR A 126 3.28 6.90 23.57
N LEU A 127 3.40 7.03 22.27
CA LEU A 127 4.54 7.69 21.64
C LEU A 127 4.52 9.22 21.90
N ALA A 128 3.35 9.84 22.05
CA ALA A 128 3.22 11.25 22.40
C ALA A 128 3.79 11.58 23.79
N ILE A 129 3.82 10.62 24.71
CA ILE A 129 4.44 10.78 26.03
C ILE A 129 5.98 10.77 25.93
N LEU A 130 6.52 10.02 24.95
CA LEU A 130 7.95 9.80 24.82
C LEU A 130 8.63 10.78 23.85
N ILE A 131 7.90 11.28 22.85
CA ILE A 131 8.45 12.06 21.74
C ILE A 131 7.73 13.41 21.67
N SER A 132 8.48 14.49 21.88
CA SER A 132 7.93 15.84 21.85
C SER A 132 7.86 16.44 20.44
N ASP A 133 8.74 15.99 19.53
CA ASP A 133 8.78 16.50 18.15
C ASP A 133 7.74 15.80 17.27
N ALA A 134 6.83 16.57 16.67
CA ALA A 134 5.72 16.07 15.88
C ALA A 134 6.18 15.24 14.65
N ARG A 135 7.28 15.64 14.00
CA ARG A 135 7.79 14.93 12.81
C ARG A 135 8.41 13.60 13.17
N THR A 136 9.24 13.60 14.19
CA THR A 136 9.84 12.38 14.75
C THR A 136 8.77 11.42 15.25
N MET A 137 7.72 11.94 15.87
CA MET A 137 6.57 11.16 16.32
C MET A 137 5.84 10.49 15.13
N GLN A 138 5.59 11.23 14.04
CA GLN A 138 5.00 10.64 12.82
C GLN A 138 5.86 9.48 12.29
N VAL A 139 7.19 9.64 12.23
CA VAL A 139 8.12 8.59 11.79
C VAL A 139 7.98 7.35 12.67
N TRP A 140 8.07 7.50 14.00
CA TRP A 140 8.04 6.33 14.89
C TRP A 140 6.69 5.63 14.95
N VAL A 141 5.58 6.37 14.87
CA VAL A 141 4.23 5.77 14.75
C VAL A 141 4.15 4.90 13.51
N LEU A 142 4.63 5.40 12.37
CA LEU A 142 4.67 4.64 11.12
C LEU A 142 5.60 3.44 11.23
N VAL A 143 6.81 3.61 11.78
CA VAL A 143 7.79 2.54 11.94
C VAL A 143 7.23 1.40 12.78
N VAL A 144 6.64 1.69 13.93
CA VAL A 144 6.02 0.66 14.79
C VAL A 144 4.93 -0.06 14.03
N PHE A 145 4.04 0.68 13.37
CA PHE A 145 2.92 0.09 12.64
C PHE A 145 3.39 -0.78 11.46
N MET A 146 4.27 -0.23 10.62
CA MET A 146 4.85 -0.94 9.47
C MET A 146 5.59 -2.20 9.88
N SER A 147 6.41 -2.12 10.92
CA SER A 147 7.23 -3.26 11.35
C SER A 147 6.35 -4.44 11.81
N THR A 148 5.17 -4.20 12.40
CA THR A 148 4.25 -5.28 12.77
C THR A 148 3.69 -6.01 11.56
N TYR A 149 3.27 -5.27 10.51
CA TYR A 149 2.75 -5.86 9.27
C TYR A 149 3.85 -6.56 8.47
N LEU A 150 5.00 -5.90 8.27
CA LEU A 150 6.12 -6.47 7.55
C LEU A 150 6.65 -7.74 8.24
N THR A 151 6.86 -7.71 9.55
CA THR A 151 7.30 -8.90 10.29
C THR A 151 6.30 -10.04 10.14
N THR A 152 5.00 -9.77 10.18
CA THR A 152 3.99 -10.81 9.97
C THR A 152 4.08 -11.44 8.58
N SER A 153 4.18 -10.62 7.54
CA SER A 153 4.28 -11.09 6.16
C SER A 153 5.59 -11.84 5.89
N LEU A 154 6.69 -11.34 6.44
CA LEU A 154 8.01 -11.98 6.33
C LEU A 154 8.09 -13.31 7.11
N LEU A 155 7.51 -13.40 8.32
CA LEU A 155 7.42 -14.66 9.05
C LEU A 155 6.60 -15.71 8.28
N SER A 156 5.49 -15.29 7.68
CA SER A 156 4.68 -16.17 6.83
C SER A 156 5.47 -16.67 5.60
N MET A 157 6.28 -15.80 5.00
CA MET A 157 7.17 -16.17 3.91
C MET A 157 8.20 -17.21 4.34
N VAL A 158 8.86 -17.00 5.48
CA VAL A 158 9.86 -17.96 6.01
C VAL A 158 9.21 -19.29 6.36
N SER A 159 8.02 -19.28 6.97
CA SER A 159 7.28 -20.50 7.32
C SER A 159 6.78 -21.29 6.09
N ALA A 160 6.65 -20.64 4.94
CA ALA A 160 6.23 -21.26 3.69
C ALA A 160 7.39 -21.94 2.92
N ILE A 161 8.65 -21.84 3.41
CA ILE A 161 9.79 -22.52 2.79
C ILE A 161 9.63 -24.03 2.99
N ALA A 162 9.72 -24.78 1.90
CA ALA A 162 9.61 -26.23 1.95
C ALA A 162 10.75 -26.86 2.72
N GLN A 163 10.45 -27.89 3.53
CA GLN A 163 11.47 -28.58 4.32
C GLN A 163 12.57 -29.21 3.45
N GLU A 164 12.21 -29.59 2.24
CA GLU A 164 13.14 -30.16 1.25
C GLU A 164 14.29 -29.21 0.89
N GLU A 165 14.05 -27.88 0.88
CA GLU A 165 15.10 -26.90 0.61
C GLU A 165 16.15 -26.87 1.74
N PHE A 166 15.68 -27.00 2.99
CA PHE A 166 16.57 -27.10 4.15
C PHE A 166 17.35 -28.41 4.15
N ASP A 167 16.72 -29.52 3.80
CA ASP A 167 17.35 -30.84 3.76
C ASP A 167 18.36 -30.91 2.60
N HIS A 168 18.06 -30.28 1.46
CA HIS A 168 19.01 -30.15 0.36
C HIS A 168 20.28 -29.38 0.77
N ALA A 169 20.13 -28.23 1.45
CA ALA A 169 21.28 -27.47 1.94
C ALA A 169 22.11 -28.26 2.98
N ARG A 170 21.43 -29.05 3.84
CA ARG A 170 22.11 -29.94 4.80
C ARG A 170 22.85 -31.08 4.12
N SER A 171 22.34 -31.64 3.04
CA SER A 171 23.01 -32.68 2.26
C SER A 171 24.29 -32.18 1.61
N LEU A 172 24.40 -30.87 1.37
CA LEU A 172 25.62 -30.20 0.92
C LEU A 172 26.59 -29.85 2.06
N GLN A 173 26.35 -30.39 3.27
CA GLN A 173 27.15 -30.16 4.48
C GLN A 173 27.19 -28.70 4.95
N CYS A 174 26.19 -27.87 4.54
CA CYS A 174 26.09 -26.50 5.03
C CYS A 174 25.84 -26.47 6.54
N ASN A 175 26.54 -25.60 7.21
CA ASN A 175 26.36 -25.35 8.64
C ASN A 175 25.01 -24.57 8.85
N ARG A 176 24.48 -24.52 10.09
CA ARG A 176 23.18 -23.90 10.38
C ARG A 176 23.07 -22.43 9.97
N TRP A 177 24.15 -21.66 10.06
CA TRP A 177 24.20 -20.27 9.64
C TRP A 177 24.27 -20.12 8.12
N GLU A 178 24.96 -21.03 7.44
CA GLU A 178 25.01 -21.10 5.98
C GLU A 178 23.64 -21.47 5.42
N VAL A 179 22.94 -22.42 6.04
CA VAL A 179 21.57 -22.76 5.68
C VAL A 179 20.63 -21.54 5.82
N LEU A 180 20.73 -20.81 6.93
CA LEU A 180 19.98 -19.56 7.11
C LEU A 180 20.29 -18.56 5.99
N TRP A 181 21.57 -18.36 5.69
CA TRP A 181 22.00 -17.38 4.70
C TRP A 181 21.60 -17.76 3.26
N GLU A 182 21.84 -19.01 2.85
CA GLU A 182 21.60 -19.46 1.49
C GLU A 182 20.10 -19.69 1.21
N VAL A 183 19.37 -20.34 2.13
CA VAL A 183 17.97 -20.72 1.91
C VAL A 183 17.00 -19.58 2.27
N VAL A 184 17.19 -18.96 3.43
CA VAL A 184 16.22 -17.97 3.95
C VAL A 184 16.54 -16.56 3.43
N VAL A 185 17.81 -16.13 3.47
CA VAL A 185 18.16 -14.76 3.08
C VAL A 185 18.29 -14.64 1.57
N LYS A 186 19.25 -15.36 0.96
CA LYS A 186 19.50 -15.25 -0.49
C LYS A 186 18.40 -15.88 -1.34
N GLY A 187 17.91 -17.06 -0.93
CA GLY A 187 16.91 -17.81 -1.68
C GLY A 187 15.55 -17.13 -1.74
N ARG A 188 15.30 -16.10 -0.90
CA ARG A 188 13.99 -15.43 -0.79
C ARG A 188 14.02 -13.91 -1.01
N ILE A 189 15.11 -13.39 -1.56
CA ILE A 189 15.28 -11.94 -1.74
C ILE A 189 14.22 -11.32 -2.65
N ASP A 190 13.81 -12.03 -3.68
CA ASP A 190 12.76 -11.63 -4.62
C ASP A 190 11.37 -11.58 -3.92
N TYR A 191 11.09 -12.58 -3.06
CA TYR A 191 9.87 -12.59 -2.23
C TYR A 191 9.88 -11.47 -1.19
N VAL A 192 11.01 -11.17 -0.58
CA VAL A 192 11.14 -10.06 0.37
C VAL A 192 10.74 -8.74 -0.28
N ILE A 193 11.24 -8.47 -1.49
CA ILE A 193 10.90 -7.26 -2.23
C ILE A 193 9.41 -7.21 -2.58
N GLU A 194 8.83 -8.35 -2.96
CA GLU A 194 7.39 -8.43 -3.23
C GLU A 194 6.56 -8.18 -1.96
N VAL A 195 6.97 -8.73 -0.83
CA VAL A 195 6.33 -8.48 0.48
C VAL A 195 6.39 -6.99 0.84
N ILE A 196 7.54 -6.35 0.66
CA ILE A 196 7.70 -4.90 0.90
C ILE A 196 6.74 -4.11 0.00
N ARG A 197 6.69 -4.44 -1.30
CA ARG A 197 5.80 -3.79 -2.27
C ARG A 197 4.32 -3.94 -1.89
N GLN A 198 3.88 -5.14 -1.55
CA GLN A 198 2.49 -5.40 -1.16
C GLN A 198 2.09 -4.66 0.12
N ASN A 199 3.00 -4.57 1.09
CA ASN A 199 2.72 -3.85 2.33
C ASN A 199 2.79 -2.33 2.15
N LEU A 200 3.43 -1.82 1.09
CA LEU A 200 3.54 -0.39 0.85
C LEU A 200 2.18 0.30 0.68
N ALA A 201 1.20 -0.36 0.07
CA ALA A 201 -0.14 0.20 -0.08
C ALA A 201 -0.80 0.46 1.29
N ILE A 202 -0.62 -0.47 2.24
CA ILE A 202 -1.10 -0.31 3.63
C ILE A 202 -0.37 0.85 4.31
N VAL A 203 0.93 0.92 4.11
CA VAL A 203 1.78 1.98 4.66
C VAL A 203 1.36 3.35 4.16
N TRP A 204 1.15 3.48 2.85
CA TRP A 204 0.72 4.74 2.24
C TRP A 204 -0.61 5.23 2.81
N MET A 205 -1.59 4.33 2.97
CA MET A 205 -2.86 4.63 3.62
C MET A 205 -2.67 5.07 5.08
N MET A 206 -1.83 4.35 5.83
CA MET A 206 -1.56 4.65 7.24
C MET A 206 -0.79 5.96 7.42
N LEU A 207 0.12 6.30 6.50
CA LEU A 207 0.84 7.56 6.50
C LEU A 207 -0.12 8.75 6.46
N VAL A 208 -1.07 8.75 5.54
CA VAL A 208 -2.09 9.81 5.44
C VAL A 208 -2.92 9.90 6.72
N THR A 209 -3.24 8.75 7.34
CA THR A 209 -3.97 8.71 8.61
C THR A 209 -3.13 9.31 9.76
N VAL A 210 -1.84 8.96 9.86
CA VAL A 210 -0.93 9.50 10.88
C VAL A 210 -0.77 11.02 10.72
N GLU A 211 -0.58 11.51 9.49
CA GLU A 211 -0.51 12.94 9.21
C GLU A 211 -1.79 13.69 9.53
N SER A 212 -2.97 13.05 9.37
CA SER A 212 -4.25 13.69 9.74
C SER A 212 -4.51 13.68 11.24
N ILE A 213 -3.92 12.78 12.01
CA ILE A 213 -3.96 12.79 13.48
C ILE A 213 -2.93 13.77 14.03
N LEU A 214 -1.71 13.74 13.51
CA LEU A 214 -0.57 14.55 13.95
C LEU A 214 -0.35 15.72 12.98
N VAL A 215 -1.30 16.65 12.97
CA VAL A 215 -1.37 17.76 12.01
C VAL A 215 -0.20 18.75 12.08
N ALA A 216 0.50 18.82 13.22
CA ALA A 216 1.53 19.83 13.49
C ALA A 216 2.74 19.75 12.53
N ALA A 217 3.03 18.58 11.95
CA ALA A 217 4.17 18.38 11.06
C ALA A 217 3.82 18.53 9.55
N GLY A 218 2.56 18.80 9.22
CA GLY A 218 2.09 18.94 7.83
C GLY A 218 1.95 17.60 7.11
N GLY A 219 1.92 17.62 5.78
CA GLY A 219 1.75 16.47 4.90
C GLY A 219 0.38 16.45 4.20
N LEU A 220 0.11 15.39 3.43
CA LEU A 220 -1.18 15.23 2.70
C LEU A 220 -2.36 15.02 3.65
N GLY A 221 -2.15 14.25 4.73
CA GLY A 221 -3.17 14.04 5.76
C GLY A 221 -3.54 15.31 6.51
N PHE A 222 -2.58 16.21 6.73
CA PHE A 222 -2.85 17.56 7.28
C PHE A 222 -3.80 18.35 6.36
N LEU A 223 -3.56 18.34 5.05
CA LEU A 223 -4.43 19.04 4.08
C LEU A 223 -5.85 18.47 4.09
N ILE A 224 -6.03 17.14 4.21
CA ILE A 224 -7.34 16.52 4.36
C ILE A 224 -8.03 17.03 5.62
N LYS A 225 -7.33 16.99 6.77
CA LYS A 225 -7.90 17.40 8.05
C LYS A 225 -8.26 18.88 8.08
N ASN A 226 -7.43 19.72 7.45
CA ASN A 226 -7.71 21.14 7.28
C ASN A 226 -8.95 21.37 6.39
N SER A 227 -9.05 20.68 5.26
CA SER A 227 -10.21 20.78 4.36
C SER A 227 -11.52 20.27 5.02
N ASP A 228 -11.44 19.22 5.84
CA ASP A 228 -12.54 18.67 6.63
C ASP A 228 -13.05 19.72 7.64
N LYS A 229 -12.14 20.38 8.36
CA LYS A 229 -12.46 21.44 9.33
C LYS A 229 -13.28 22.58 8.70
N PHE A 230 -13.02 22.91 7.45
CA PHE A 230 -13.73 23.95 6.70
C PHE A 230 -14.88 23.42 5.83
N MET A 231 -15.27 22.15 5.99
CA MET A 231 -16.34 21.48 5.24
C MET A 231 -16.18 21.60 3.71
N ASN A 232 -14.94 21.72 3.21
CA ASN A 232 -14.65 21.83 1.79
C ASN A 232 -14.52 20.45 1.15
N HIS A 233 -15.66 19.83 0.86
CA HIS A 233 -15.72 18.47 0.29
C HIS A 233 -15.06 18.37 -1.10
N GLY A 234 -15.07 19.46 -1.89
CA GLY A 234 -14.38 19.48 -3.20
C GLY A 234 -12.89 19.28 -3.07
N ARG A 235 -12.24 19.94 -2.09
CA ARG A 235 -10.81 19.78 -1.78
C ARG A 235 -10.50 18.38 -1.24
N ILE A 236 -11.38 17.82 -0.41
CA ILE A 236 -11.17 16.47 0.14
C ILE A 236 -11.13 15.44 -0.98
N ILE A 237 -12.07 15.49 -1.95
CA ILE A 237 -12.05 14.55 -3.10
C ILE A 237 -10.83 14.80 -3.99
N ALA A 238 -10.46 16.06 -4.24
CA ALA A 238 -9.26 16.39 -5.00
C ALA A 238 -8.00 15.78 -4.34
N LEU A 239 -7.85 15.90 -3.02
CA LEU A 239 -6.76 15.29 -2.26
C LEU A 239 -6.78 13.76 -2.32
N GLN A 240 -7.95 13.12 -2.21
CA GLN A 240 -8.07 11.67 -2.35
C GLN A 240 -7.60 11.17 -3.72
N ILE A 241 -7.93 11.90 -4.79
CA ILE A 241 -7.44 11.60 -6.14
C ILE A 241 -5.92 11.75 -6.22
N VAL A 242 -5.35 12.82 -5.66
CA VAL A 242 -3.88 13.01 -5.59
C VAL A 242 -3.22 11.86 -4.84
N ILE A 243 -3.72 11.50 -3.67
CA ILE A 243 -3.18 10.41 -2.84
C ILE A 243 -3.21 9.08 -3.59
N LEU A 244 -4.32 8.79 -4.28
CA LEU A 244 -4.46 7.59 -5.11
C LEU A 244 -3.45 7.58 -6.25
N VAL A 245 -3.31 8.70 -6.99
CA VAL A 245 -2.38 8.81 -8.13
C VAL A 245 -0.93 8.65 -7.66
N VAL A 246 -0.56 9.29 -6.56
CA VAL A 246 0.80 9.17 -5.99
C VAL A 246 1.05 7.73 -5.53
N GLY A 247 0.11 7.11 -4.81
CA GLY A 247 0.23 5.72 -4.35
C GLY A 247 0.37 4.73 -5.51
N LEU A 248 -0.45 4.86 -6.55
CA LEU A 248 -0.33 4.04 -7.76
C LEU A 248 1.00 4.26 -8.50
N SER A 249 1.50 5.50 -8.53
CA SER A 249 2.79 5.82 -9.13
C SER A 249 3.95 5.12 -8.40
N ILE A 250 3.90 5.11 -7.07
CA ILE A 250 4.90 4.41 -6.24
C ILE A 250 4.84 2.90 -6.50
N ASP A 251 3.66 2.29 -6.49
CA ASP A 251 3.50 0.86 -6.78
C ASP A 251 4.01 0.50 -8.18
N PHE A 252 3.69 1.31 -9.18
CA PHE A 252 4.17 1.13 -10.55
C PHE A 252 5.70 1.20 -10.65
N ILE A 253 6.33 2.19 -10.00
CA ILE A 253 7.79 2.34 -9.97
C ILE A 253 8.44 1.13 -9.31
N LEU A 254 7.95 0.68 -8.15
CA LEU A 254 8.49 -0.48 -7.45
C LEU A 254 8.32 -1.77 -8.26
N ASN A 255 7.17 -1.96 -8.90
CA ASN A 255 6.94 -3.12 -9.76
C ASN A 255 7.87 -3.12 -10.97
N TYR A 256 8.12 -1.95 -11.55
CA TYR A 256 9.08 -1.79 -12.65
C TYR A 256 10.50 -2.12 -12.21
N LEU A 257 10.95 -1.57 -11.07
CA LEU A 257 12.25 -1.85 -10.49
C LEU A 257 12.43 -3.35 -10.20
N ARG A 258 11.44 -3.98 -9.56
CA ARG A 258 11.47 -5.42 -9.30
C ARG A 258 11.66 -6.24 -10.57
N LYS A 259 10.87 -5.97 -11.61
CA LYS A 259 10.98 -6.70 -12.90
C LYS A 259 12.32 -6.48 -13.60
N THR A 260 12.96 -5.36 -13.37
CA THR A 260 14.27 -5.04 -13.97
C THR A 260 15.38 -5.77 -13.23
N PHE A 261 15.34 -5.79 -11.89
CA PHE A 261 16.39 -6.42 -11.06
C PHE A 261 16.23 -7.94 -10.96
N PHE A 262 14.99 -8.46 -10.95
CA PHE A 262 14.70 -9.89 -10.78
C PHE A 262 14.02 -10.48 -12.01
N ARG A 263 14.72 -10.46 -13.12
CA ARG A 263 14.23 -10.92 -14.42
C ARG A 263 13.87 -12.42 -14.47
N TYR A 264 14.41 -13.21 -13.55
CA TYR A 264 14.19 -14.64 -13.40
C TYR A 264 13.02 -15.01 -12.48
N SER A 265 12.52 -14.09 -11.67
CA SER A 265 11.38 -14.33 -10.78
C SER A 265 10.08 -14.37 -11.60
N LYS A 266 9.34 -15.49 -11.50
CA LYS A 266 8.04 -15.70 -12.15
C LYS A 266 6.85 -15.32 -11.28
N ILE A 267 7.10 -14.62 -10.17
CA ILE A 267 6.07 -14.22 -9.21
C ILE A 267 5.30 -13.01 -9.75
#